data_7524d7e3ac0649f600a6c177087b3cfc
#
_entry.id   7524d7e3ac0649f600a6c177087b3cfc
#
_cell.length_a   1.000
_cell.length_b   1.000
_cell.length_c   1.000
_cell.angle_alpha   90.00
_cell.angle_beta   90.00
_cell.angle_gamma   90.00
#
_symmetry.space_group_name_H-M   'P 1'
#
loop_
_entity.id
_entity.type
_entity.pdbx_description
1 polymer ?
#
loop_
_entity_poly.entity_id
_entity_poly.type
_entity_poly.pdbx_seq_one_letter_code
_entity_poly.pdbx_strand_id
1 'polypeptide(L)'
;MSKKDSTNLALVMNLKRSLSDVNSDDVNIEVKKGVVYISLSDKMLFRSGSAVINEQAGSVLEKIAKVVNDHKELDILVEGHTDDVPINTDCIADNWDLSAKRATSVVRLLQKKYNVDPSRMTAGGRSEFSPKTMNTSVDGKKANRRTEIIILPKLDQFFKLNEPMK
;
A
#
# COMPACT_ATOMS: atom_id res chain seq x y z
N MET A 1 -5.08 23.30 14.18
CA MET A 1 -4.89 22.05 13.41
C MET A 1 -5.86 22.04 12.24
N SER A 2 -5.37 21.80 11.03
CA SER A 2 -6.25 21.75 9.87
C SER A 2 -7.13 20.48 9.90
N LYS A 3 -8.24 20.51 9.16
CA LYS A 3 -9.16 19.37 9.06
C LYS A 3 -8.45 18.12 8.50
N LYS A 4 -7.51 18.33 7.57
CA LYS A 4 -6.67 17.28 6.98
C LYS A 4 -5.74 16.65 8.02
N ASP A 5 -5.11 17.45 8.86
CA ASP A 5 -4.20 16.97 9.90
C ASP A 5 -4.94 16.18 10.97
N SER A 6 -6.15 16.62 11.34
CA SER A 6 -7.01 15.88 12.29
C SER A 6 -7.43 14.51 11.73
N THR A 7 -7.80 14.46 10.45
CA THR A 7 -8.18 13.19 9.78
C THR A 7 -6.98 12.24 9.71
N ASN A 8 -5.81 12.74 9.32
CA ASN A 8 -4.59 11.93 9.25
C ASN A 8 -4.18 11.41 10.62
N LEU A 9 -4.28 12.22 11.66
CA LEU A 9 -3.95 11.80 13.02
C LEU A 9 -4.87 10.66 13.48
N ALA A 10 -6.18 10.80 13.29
CA ALA A 10 -7.15 9.76 13.64
C ALA A 10 -6.88 8.47 12.87
N LEU A 11 -6.61 8.58 11.57
CA LEU A 11 -6.30 7.45 10.69
C LEU A 11 -5.05 6.71 11.17
N VAL A 12 -3.96 7.44 11.43
CA VAL A 12 -2.69 6.85 11.90
C VAL A 12 -2.87 6.17 13.26
N MET A 13 -3.56 6.79 14.19
CA MET A 13 -3.82 6.21 15.50
C MET A 13 -4.64 4.93 15.39
N ASN A 14 -5.67 4.90 14.56
CA ASN A 14 -6.50 3.72 14.31
C ASN A 14 -5.68 2.58 13.69
N LEU A 15 -4.84 2.91 12.70
CA LEU A 15 -3.95 1.94 12.06
C LEU A 15 -2.95 1.36 13.06
N LYS A 16 -2.29 2.19 13.83
CA LYS A 16 -1.30 1.74 14.83
C LYS A 16 -1.95 0.87 15.90
N ARG A 17 -3.14 1.21 16.34
CA ARG A 17 -3.90 0.40 17.30
C ARG A 17 -4.29 -0.94 16.71
N SER A 18 -4.83 -0.95 15.50
CA SER A 18 -5.29 -2.18 14.83
C SER A 18 -4.15 -3.13 14.51
N LEU A 19 -2.96 -2.59 14.24
CA LEU A 19 -1.77 -3.34 13.81
C LEU A 19 -0.74 -3.52 14.93
N SER A 20 -1.10 -3.26 16.19
CA SER A 20 -0.17 -3.28 17.32
C SER A 20 0.45 -4.65 17.59
N ASP A 21 -0.22 -5.73 17.19
CA ASP A 21 0.25 -7.12 17.35
C ASP A 21 1.06 -7.62 16.12
N VAL A 22 1.20 -6.80 15.10
CA VAL A 22 1.97 -7.15 13.90
C VAL A 22 3.41 -6.68 14.06
N ASN A 23 4.36 -7.52 13.62
CA ASN A 23 5.79 -7.19 13.67
C ASN A 23 6.08 -5.93 12.85
N SER A 24 6.83 -4.99 13.44
CA SER A 24 7.22 -3.73 12.78
C SER A 24 8.10 -3.93 11.55
N ASP A 25 8.77 -5.09 11.42
CA ASP A 25 9.51 -5.44 10.20
C ASP A 25 8.58 -5.78 9.04
N ASP A 26 7.35 -6.20 9.33
CA ASP A 26 6.37 -6.58 8.31
C ASP A 26 5.44 -5.44 7.91
N VAL A 27 5.12 -4.54 8.85
CA VAL A 27 4.22 -3.40 8.60
C VAL A 27 4.81 -2.14 9.21
N ASN A 28 4.94 -1.09 8.42
CA ASN A 28 5.40 0.23 8.85
C ASN A 28 4.44 1.32 8.36
N ILE A 29 4.10 2.24 9.25
CA ILE A 29 3.19 3.36 8.96
C ILE A 29 3.97 4.66 9.04
N GLU A 30 3.95 5.44 7.96
CA GLU A 30 4.63 6.73 7.87
C GLU A 30 3.68 7.80 7.33
N VAL A 31 3.89 9.04 7.76
CA VAL A 31 3.21 10.20 7.19
C VAL A 31 4.25 11.08 6.50
N LYS A 32 4.06 11.32 5.21
CA LYS A 32 4.94 12.15 4.40
C LYS A 32 4.10 13.15 3.62
N LYS A 33 4.38 14.45 3.79
CA LYS A 33 3.67 15.52 3.07
C LYS A 33 2.14 15.42 3.20
N GLY A 34 1.66 15.02 4.38
CA GLY A 34 0.23 14.87 4.66
C GLY A 34 -0.43 13.65 4.07
N VAL A 35 0.33 12.70 3.54
CA VAL A 35 -0.16 11.43 2.97
C VAL A 35 0.30 10.29 3.86
N VAL A 36 -0.61 9.35 4.13
CA VAL A 36 -0.32 8.18 4.98
C VAL A 36 0.12 7.01 4.12
N TYR A 37 1.30 6.47 4.43
CA TYR A 37 1.90 5.32 3.76
C TYR A 37 1.94 4.13 4.71
N ILE A 38 1.36 3.00 4.27
CA ILE A 38 1.45 1.72 4.98
C ILE A 38 2.34 0.82 4.13
N SER A 39 3.56 0.56 4.59
CA SER A 39 4.51 -0.33 3.91
C SER A 39 4.36 -1.75 4.43
N LEU A 40 4.15 -2.70 3.54
CA LEU A 40 3.99 -4.11 3.84
C LEU A 40 5.16 -4.89 3.23
N SER A 41 5.81 -5.76 4.03
CA SER A 41 6.93 -6.54 3.54
C SER A 41 6.50 -7.59 2.51
N ASP A 42 7.37 -7.85 1.56
CA ASP A 42 7.15 -8.89 0.54
C ASP A 42 6.98 -10.27 1.17
N LYS A 43 7.81 -10.59 2.14
CA LYS A 43 7.81 -11.88 2.84
C LYS A 43 6.46 -12.17 3.50
N MET A 44 5.82 -11.16 4.07
CA MET A 44 4.50 -11.31 4.71
C MET A 44 3.41 -11.55 3.65
N LEU A 45 3.47 -10.82 2.54
CA LEU A 45 2.40 -10.81 1.54
C LEU A 45 2.47 -11.96 0.55
N PHE A 46 3.68 -12.28 0.04
CA PHE A 46 3.84 -13.16 -1.13
C PHE A 46 4.97 -14.14 -0.95
N ARG A 47 4.90 -15.25 -1.71
CA ARG A 47 6.05 -16.10 -1.95
C ARG A 47 6.97 -15.44 -2.98
N SER A 48 8.26 -15.79 -2.97
CA SER A 48 9.24 -15.25 -3.92
C SER A 48 8.76 -15.43 -5.36
N GLY A 49 8.79 -14.35 -6.14
CA GLY A 49 8.40 -14.35 -7.54
C GLY A 49 6.92 -14.56 -7.82
N SER A 50 6.08 -14.59 -6.79
CA SER A 50 4.64 -14.85 -6.92
C SER A 50 3.82 -13.60 -6.68
N ALA A 51 2.63 -13.53 -7.26
CA ALA A 51 1.62 -12.50 -6.97
C ALA A 51 0.40 -13.09 -6.22
N VAL A 52 0.54 -14.30 -5.68
CA VAL A 52 -0.49 -14.93 -4.85
C VAL A 52 -0.27 -14.57 -3.40
N ILE A 53 -1.30 -13.99 -2.76
CA ILE A 53 -1.21 -13.52 -1.37
C ILE A 53 -1.20 -14.71 -0.41
N ASN A 54 -0.27 -14.69 0.55
CA ASN A 54 -0.20 -15.68 1.63
C ASN A 54 -1.40 -15.56 2.56
N GLU A 55 -1.87 -16.67 3.10
CA GLU A 55 -2.99 -16.69 4.06
C GLU A 55 -2.71 -15.82 5.29
N GLN A 56 -1.48 -15.79 5.76
CA GLN A 56 -1.04 -15.01 6.91
C GLN A 56 -1.25 -13.50 6.72
N ALA A 57 -1.18 -13.03 5.48
CA ALA A 57 -1.40 -11.62 5.16
C ALA A 57 -2.87 -11.22 5.27
N GLY A 58 -3.79 -12.18 5.21
CA GLY A 58 -5.22 -11.92 5.24
C GLY A 58 -5.66 -11.15 6.47
N SER A 59 -5.17 -11.53 7.66
CA SER A 59 -5.55 -10.86 8.90
C SER A 59 -5.05 -9.41 8.96
N VAL A 60 -3.86 -9.16 8.44
CA VAL A 60 -3.28 -7.79 8.38
C VAL A 60 -4.10 -6.94 7.43
N LEU A 61 -4.40 -7.45 6.24
CA LEU A 61 -5.19 -6.73 5.24
C LEU A 61 -6.63 -6.50 5.71
N GLU A 62 -7.21 -7.43 6.45
CA GLU A 62 -8.52 -7.24 7.08
C GLU A 62 -8.53 -6.07 8.07
N LYS A 63 -7.51 -5.97 8.91
CA LYS A 63 -7.38 -4.88 9.88
C LYS A 63 -7.24 -3.52 9.18
N ILE A 64 -6.43 -3.47 8.12
CA ILE A 64 -6.29 -2.26 7.30
C ILE A 64 -7.63 -1.91 6.63
N ALA A 65 -8.32 -2.90 6.08
CA ALA A 65 -9.61 -2.71 5.44
C ALA A 65 -10.65 -2.11 6.38
N LYS A 66 -10.71 -2.60 7.62
CA LYS A 66 -11.63 -2.04 8.63
C LYS A 66 -11.37 -0.56 8.88
N VAL A 67 -10.11 -0.17 8.99
CA VAL A 67 -9.75 1.22 9.22
C VAL A 67 -10.10 2.09 7.99
N VAL A 68 -9.74 1.65 6.78
CA VAL A 68 -10.04 2.45 5.58
C VAL A 68 -11.54 2.52 5.28
N ASN A 69 -12.31 1.52 5.69
CA ASN A 69 -13.77 1.55 5.58
C ASN A 69 -14.41 2.54 6.56
N ASP A 70 -13.73 2.88 7.66
CA ASP A 70 -14.17 3.93 8.58
C ASP A 70 -13.82 5.34 8.07
N HIS A 71 -13.01 5.44 7.02
CA HIS A 71 -12.57 6.72 6.42
C HIS A 71 -12.91 6.73 4.92
N LYS A 72 -14.21 6.64 4.61
CA LYS A 72 -14.72 6.46 3.24
C LYS A 72 -14.47 7.64 2.31
N GLU A 73 -14.13 8.79 2.85
CA GLU A 73 -13.81 10.01 2.11
C GLU A 73 -12.40 10.01 1.49
N LEU A 74 -11.59 8.98 1.78
CA LEU A 74 -10.21 8.90 1.31
C LEU A 74 -10.08 7.89 0.17
N ASP A 75 -9.19 8.18 -0.77
CA ASP A 75 -8.81 7.25 -1.85
C ASP A 75 -7.61 6.41 -1.42
N ILE A 76 -7.48 5.25 -2.06
CA ILE A 76 -6.46 4.26 -1.73
C ILE A 76 -5.68 3.93 -3.00
N LEU A 77 -4.36 4.14 -2.96
CA LEU A 77 -3.45 3.71 -4.02
C LEU A 77 -2.60 2.57 -3.47
N VAL A 78 -2.63 1.42 -4.12
CA VAL A 78 -1.78 0.29 -3.78
C VAL A 78 -0.65 0.21 -4.79
N GLU A 79 0.60 0.36 -4.32
CA GLU A 79 1.80 0.32 -5.17
C GLU A 79 2.68 -0.87 -4.83
N GLY A 80 3.01 -1.67 -5.85
CA GLY A 80 4.00 -2.72 -5.74
C GLY A 80 5.39 -2.21 -6.08
N HIS A 81 6.40 -2.68 -5.34
CA HIS A 81 7.81 -2.36 -5.55
C HIS A 81 8.65 -3.63 -5.50
N THR A 82 9.68 -3.71 -6.35
CA THR A 82 10.62 -4.83 -6.40
C THR A 82 12.03 -4.38 -6.07
N ASP A 83 12.94 -5.33 -5.89
CA ASP A 83 14.37 -5.08 -5.98
C ASP A 83 14.80 -5.07 -7.45
N ASP A 84 16.12 -4.99 -7.70
CA ASP A 84 16.68 -4.94 -9.04
C ASP A 84 17.00 -6.31 -9.66
N VAL A 85 16.63 -7.40 -8.97
CA VAL A 85 16.84 -8.76 -9.52
C VAL A 85 15.82 -9.00 -10.63
N PRO A 86 16.28 -9.30 -11.87
CA PRO A 86 15.37 -9.55 -12.97
C PRO A 86 14.49 -10.77 -12.73
N ILE A 87 13.27 -10.72 -13.24
CA ILE A 87 12.35 -11.85 -13.24
C ILE A 87 11.77 -12.03 -14.64
N ASN A 88 11.62 -13.29 -15.06
CA ASN A 88 10.93 -13.67 -16.28
C ASN A 88 10.36 -15.07 -16.09
N THR A 89 9.05 -15.17 -16.02
CA THR A 89 8.31 -16.45 -15.94
C THR A 89 7.20 -16.44 -16.99
N ASP A 90 6.47 -17.54 -17.11
CA ASP A 90 5.39 -17.66 -18.11
C ASP A 90 4.31 -16.59 -17.97
N CYS A 91 4.05 -16.13 -16.75
CA CYS A 91 2.98 -15.17 -16.47
C CYS A 91 3.50 -13.77 -16.06
N ILE A 92 4.82 -13.63 -15.89
CA ILE A 92 5.47 -12.39 -15.41
C ILE A 92 6.65 -12.09 -16.31
N ALA A 93 6.52 -11.06 -17.15
CA ALA A 93 7.55 -10.72 -18.12
C ALA A 93 8.76 -10.03 -17.49
N ASP A 94 8.53 -9.18 -16.49
CA ASP A 94 9.55 -8.35 -15.84
C ASP A 94 9.07 -7.84 -14.47
N ASN A 95 9.86 -6.98 -13.86
CA ASN A 95 9.50 -6.36 -12.57
C ASN A 95 8.32 -5.39 -12.66
N TRP A 96 8.05 -4.81 -13.82
CA TRP A 96 6.82 -4.04 -14.03
C TRP A 96 5.60 -4.93 -13.86
N ASP A 97 5.57 -6.08 -14.52
CA ASP A 97 4.50 -7.05 -14.38
C ASP A 97 4.35 -7.55 -12.95
N LEU A 98 5.45 -7.93 -12.30
CA LEU A 98 5.43 -8.45 -10.95
C LEU A 98 4.85 -7.44 -9.97
N SER A 99 5.34 -6.21 -10.02
CA SER A 99 4.89 -5.15 -9.11
C SER A 99 3.41 -4.78 -9.33
N ALA A 100 2.99 -4.68 -10.60
CA ALA A 100 1.60 -4.37 -10.94
C ALA A 100 0.64 -5.50 -10.56
N LYS A 101 1.02 -6.74 -10.80
CA LYS A 101 0.19 -7.92 -10.46
C LYS A 101 0.06 -8.09 -8.94
N ARG A 102 1.13 -7.81 -8.20
CA ARG A 102 1.10 -7.86 -6.73
C ARG A 102 0.16 -6.80 -6.16
N ALA A 103 0.24 -5.57 -6.67
CA ALA A 103 -0.68 -4.51 -6.26
C ALA A 103 -2.14 -4.87 -6.60
N THR A 104 -2.38 -5.41 -7.78
CA THR A 104 -3.71 -5.86 -8.21
C THR A 104 -4.25 -6.97 -7.30
N SER A 105 -3.41 -7.91 -6.89
CA SER A 105 -3.83 -8.98 -5.98
C SER A 105 -4.31 -8.44 -4.64
N VAL A 106 -3.61 -7.44 -4.10
CA VAL A 106 -4.01 -6.77 -2.84
C VAL A 106 -5.34 -6.04 -3.02
N VAL A 107 -5.49 -5.26 -4.10
CA VAL A 107 -6.74 -4.53 -4.39
C VAL A 107 -7.92 -5.50 -4.52
N ARG A 108 -7.72 -6.58 -5.24
CA ARG A 108 -8.77 -7.59 -5.45
C ARG A 108 -9.22 -8.24 -4.13
N LEU A 109 -8.27 -8.53 -3.26
CA LEU A 109 -8.59 -9.10 -1.93
C LEU A 109 -9.34 -8.10 -1.06
N LEU A 110 -8.90 -6.85 -1.03
CA LEU A 110 -9.57 -5.79 -0.28
C LEU A 110 -11.01 -5.59 -0.76
N GLN A 111 -11.23 -5.63 -2.07
CA GLN A 111 -12.56 -5.50 -2.67
C GLN A 111 -13.46 -6.70 -2.34
N LYS A 112 -13.00 -7.90 -2.69
CA LYS A 112 -13.86 -9.09 -2.71
C LYS A 112 -14.07 -9.71 -1.34
N LYS A 113 -13.06 -9.67 -0.48
CA LYS A 113 -13.13 -10.31 0.83
C LYS A 113 -13.46 -9.32 1.95
N TYR A 114 -13.01 -8.08 1.85
CA TYR A 114 -13.12 -7.12 2.94
C TYR A 114 -13.98 -5.90 2.61
N ASN A 115 -14.69 -5.94 1.50
CA ASN A 115 -15.72 -4.96 1.11
C ASN A 115 -15.22 -3.51 1.02
N VAL A 116 -13.96 -3.30 0.61
CA VAL A 116 -13.49 -1.97 0.29
C VAL A 116 -14.07 -1.56 -1.07
N ASP A 117 -14.62 -0.35 -1.16
CA ASP A 117 -15.24 0.16 -2.37
C ASP A 117 -14.20 0.24 -3.50
N PRO A 118 -14.40 -0.48 -4.62
CA PRO A 118 -13.41 -0.49 -5.71
C PRO A 118 -13.24 0.86 -6.38
N SER A 119 -14.24 1.74 -6.34
CA SER A 119 -14.14 3.08 -6.91
C SER A 119 -13.12 3.98 -6.20
N ARG A 120 -12.73 3.62 -4.98
CA ARG A 120 -11.72 4.32 -4.18
C ARG A 120 -10.31 3.82 -4.42
N MET A 121 -10.14 2.69 -5.12
CA MET A 121 -8.85 2.00 -5.18
C MET A 121 -8.21 2.10 -6.56
N THR A 122 -6.89 2.29 -6.56
CA THR A 122 -6.03 2.21 -7.74
C THR A 122 -4.89 1.25 -7.43
N ALA A 123 -4.56 0.37 -8.38
CA ALA A 123 -3.40 -0.52 -8.29
C ALA A 123 -2.33 -0.03 -9.26
N GLY A 124 -1.08 0.07 -8.80
CA GLY A 124 0.04 0.49 -9.63
C GLY A 124 1.32 -0.28 -9.34
N GLY A 125 2.17 -0.41 -10.34
CA GLY A 125 3.48 -1.03 -10.21
C GLY A 125 4.58 -0.01 -10.46
N ARG A 126 5.60 0.01 -9.60
CA ARG A 126 6.76 0.88 -9.71
C ARG A 126 8.01 0.15 -10.19
N SER A 127 7.92 -1.16 -10.41
CA SER A 127 9.09 -1.97 -10.74
C SER A 127 10.20 -1.79 -9.69
N GLU A 128 11.45 -1.69 -10.13
CA GLU A 128 12.62 -1.46 -9.25
C GLU A 128 13.00 0.02 -9.09
N PHE A 129 12.24 0.93 -9.72
CA PHE A 129 12.69 2.31 -9.94
C PHE A 129 12.36 3.31 -8.83
N SER A 130 11.77 2.85 -7.73
CA SER A 130 11.51 3.69 -6.54
C SER A 130 12.04 3.01 -5.29
N PRO A 131 13.35 2.75 -5.18
CA PRO A 131 13.92 2.03 -4.05
C PRO A 131 13.91 2.88 -2.78
N LYS A 132 13.71 2.22 -1.63
CA LYS A 132 13.89 2.84 -0.30
C LYS A 132 15.36 2.97 0.06
N THR A 133 16.17 2.04 -0.41
CA THR A 133 17.58 1.92 -0.10
C THR A 133 18.31 1.29 -1.28
N MET A 134 19.63 1.12 -1.16
CA MET A 134 20.42 0.54 -2.24
C MET A 134 20.21 -0.98 -2.33
N ASN A 135 20.23 -1.51 -3.56
CA ASN A 135 20.11 -2.94 -3.84
C ASN A 135 21.45 -3.69 -3.71
N THR A 136 22.38 -3.17 -2.90
CA THR A 136 23.75 -3.70 -2.78
C THR A 136 23.91 -4.73 -1.68
N SER A 137 22.87 -4.95 -0.85
CA SER A 137 22.89 -5.93 0.22
C SER A 137 21.60 -6.75 0.20
N VAL A 138 21.61 -7.89 0.90
CA VAL A 138 20.43 -8.74 1.09
C VAL A 138 19.33 -7.93 1.80
N ASP A 139 19.71 -7.20 2.85
CA ASP A 139 18.74 -6.39 3.61
C ASP A 139 18.20 -5.22 2.80
N GLY A 140 19.04 -4.59 1.96
CA GLY A 140 18.60 -3.51 1.07
C GLY A 140 17.58 -3.99 0.04
N LYS A 141 17.86 -5.12 -0.60
CA LYS A 141 16.91 -5.74 -1.54
C LYS A 141 15.60 -6.10 -0.86
N LYS A 142 15.67 -6.67 0.33
CA LYS A 142 14.50 -7.03 1.13
C LYS A 142 13.64 -5.81 1.46
N ALA A 143 14.25 -4.69 1.83
CA ALA A 143 13.54 -3.45 2.12
C ALA A 143 12.86 -2.87 0.87
N ASN A 144 13.46 -3.05 -0.31
CA ASN A 144 12.91 -2.57 -1.57
C ASN A 144 11.74 -3.41 -2.06
N ARG A 145 11.71 -4.72 -1.75
CA ARG A 145 10.58 -5.61 -2.06
C ARG A 145 9.46 -5.34 -1.07
N ARG A 146 8.53 -4.49 -1.46
CA ARG A 146 7.41 -4.09 -0.61
C ARG A 146 6.18 -3.75 -1.41
N THR A 147 5.04 -3.73 -0.74
CA THR A 147 3.81 -3.16 -1.25
C THR A 147 3.41 -2.01 -0.33
N GLU A 148 3.10 -0.87 -0.89
CA GLU A 148 2.65 0.30 -0.14
C GLU A 148 1.17 0.52 -0.37
N ILE A 149 0.41 0.67 0.73
CA ILE A 149 -0.96 1.14 0.69
C ILE A 149 -0.92 2.62 1.07
N ILE A 150 -1.27 3.48 0.13
CA ILE A 150 -1.16 4.93 0.26
C ILE A 150 -2.58 5.50 0.36
N ILE A 151 -2.84 6.25 1.43
CA ILE A 151 -4.16 6.79 1.69
C ILE A 151 -4.12 8.30 1.49
N LEU A 152 -4.92 8.77 0.53
CA LEU A 152 -4.91 10.17 0.07
C LEU A 152 -6.31 10.78 0.06
N PRO A 153 -6.40 12.12 0.14
CA PRO A 153 -7.67 12.78 -0.14
C PRO A 153 -8.09 12.56 -1.58
N LYS A 154 -9.41 12.54 -1.83
CA LYS A 154 -9.93 12.39 -3.19
C LYS A 154 -9.49 13.55 -4.08
N LEU A 155 -9.17 13.25 -5.34
CA LEU A 155 -8.71 14.23 -6.33
C LEU A 155 -9.72 15.37 -6.54
N ASP A 156 -11.00 15.07 -6.55
CA ASP A 156 -12.05 16.08 -6.68
C ASP A 156 -12.07 17.06 -5.50
N GLN A 157 -11.79 16.58 -4.27
CA GLN A 157 -11.65 17.45 -3.11
C GLN A 157 -10.42 18.33 -3.22
N PHE A 158 -9.33 17.80 -3.78
CA PHE A 158 -8.11 18.56 -4.04
C PHE A 158 -8.37 19.69 -5.03
N PHE A 159 -9.09 19.45 -6.11
CA PHE A 159 -9.46 20.47 -7.09
C PHE A 159 -10.37 21.54 -6.49
N LYS A 160 -11.33 21.17 -5.64
CA LYS A 160 -12.19 22.11 -4.95
C LYS A 160 -11.42 23.08 -4.03
N LEU A 161 -10.33 22.60 -3.40
CA LEU A 161 -9.48 23.42 -2.56
C LEU A 161 -8.68 24.46 -3.35
N ASN A 162 -8.48 24.22 -4.65
CA ASN A 162 -7.73 25.08 -5.55
C ASN A 162 -8.63 25.95 -6.45
N GLU A 163 -9.94 25.82 -6.34
CA GLU A 163 -10.86 26.71 -7.05
C GLU A 163 -10.84 28.11 -6.42
N PRO A 164 -10.75 29.17 -7.24
CA PRO A 164 -10.84 30.52 -6.70
C PRO A 164 -12.19 30.74 -6.06
N MET A 165 -12.20 31.29 -4.87
CA MET A 165 -13.43 31.63 -4.18
C MET A 165 -14.21 32.64 -5.02
N LYS A 166 -15.44 32.27 -5.37
CA LYS A 166 -16.36 33.18 -6.07
C LYS A 166 -16.90 34.24 -5.13
#